data_d1f7fb2e062099d8d9bfbabe6a3c992f
#
_entry.id   d1f7fb2e062099d8d9bfbabe6a3c992f
#
_cell.length_a   1.000
_cell.length_b   1.000
_cell.length_c   1.000
_cell.angle_alpha   90.00
_cell.angle_beta   90.00
_cell.angle_gamma   90.00
#
_symmetry.space_group_name_H-M   'P 1'
#
loop_
_entity.id
_entity.type
_entity.pdbx_description
1 polymer ?
#
loop_
_entity_poly.entity_id
_entity_poly.type
_entity_poly.pdbx_seq_one_letter_code
_entity_poly.pdbx_strand_id
1 'polypeptide(L)'
;VNRPQNPDEFYEGNRGFTEHLIALLAAAGNKAPVLVTSSIQAELDNDYGKSKREAEELIFAHERATGAPALVYRLPGVFGKWCRPSYNSVVATFCHNIANGLPIDVRDPAYSFPLVYIDDVVASFIAAMEGRAARDCSIPGYCHLMCDAYDVTLGRLAELIESFRGSRGKLDVPDMGDAFTRKLYATYLSYLPTDGFSYPLDMHCDARGSFTEFLRTPE
;
A
#
# COMPACT_ATOMS: atom_id res chain seq x y z
N VAL A 1 -5.82 0.35 -14.55
CA VAL A 1 -4.76 -0.46 -15.16
C VAL A 1 -3.41 0.14 -14.80
N ASN A 2 -2.46 -0.69 -14.30
CA ASN A 2 -1.13 -0.23 -13.85
C ASN A 2 0.01 -0.85 -14.67
N ARG A 3 -0.21 -2.00 -15.31
CA ARG A 3 0.75 -2.71 -16.17
C ARG A 3 0.02 -3.28 -17.37
N PRO A 4 -0.22 -2.48 -18.39
CA PRO A 4 -0.87 -2.89 -19.62
C PRO A 4 0.10 -3.67 -20.51
N GLN A 5 -0.45 -4.38 -21.49
CA GLN A 5 0.32 -4.98 -22.57
C GLN A 5 0.65 -3.96 -23.65
N ASN A 6 -0.22 -2.98 -23.84
CA ASN A 6 0.00 -1.83 -24.73
C ASN A 6 -0.49 -0.52 -24.06
N PRO A 7 -0.01 0.66 -24.49
CA PRO A 7 -0.37 1.94 -23.90
C PRO A 7 -1.88 2.27 -23.93
N ASP A 8 -2.61 1.79 -24.94
CA ASP A 8 -4.04 2.10 -25.09
C ASP A 8 -4.88 1.54 -23.94
N GLU A 9 -4.45 0.41 -23.36
CA GLU A 9 -5.10 -0.19 -22.18
C GLU A 9 -5.09 0.73 -20.96
N PHE A 10 -4.14 1.67 -20.84
CA PHE A 10 -4.20 2.68 -19.79
C PHE A 10 -5.43 3.57 -19.96
N TYR A 11 -5.69 4.03 -21.18
CA TYR A 11 -6.80 4.91 -21.49
C TYR A 11 -8.14 4.18 -21.41
N GLU A 12 -8.23 2.98 -21.95
CA GLU A 12 -9.43 2.16 -21.87
C GLU A 12 -9.78 1.80 -20.43
N GLY A 13 -8.79 1.33 -19.66
CA GLY A 13 -9.01 0.84 -18.29
C GLY A 13 -9.12 1.93 -17.23
N ASN A 14 -8.49 3.09 -17.40
CA ASN A 14 -8.58 4.19 -16.43
C ASN A 14 -9.65 5.20 -16.86
N ARG A 15 -9.48 5.85 -18.01
CA ARG A 15 -10.43 6.85 -18.52
C ARG A 15 -11.73 6.22 -18.98
N GLY A 16 -11.68 5.23 -19.90
CA GLY A 16 -12.87 4.66 -20.54
C GLY A 16 -13.81 3.99 -19.54
N PHE A 17 -13.27 3.22 -18.58
CA PHE A 17 -14.07 2.65 -17.50
C PHE A 17 -14.75 3.75 -16.66
N THR A 18 -14.01 4.80 -16.31
CA THR A 18 -14.57 5.92 -15.53
C THR A 18 -15.67 6.64 -16.29
N GLU A 19 -15.46 6.92 -17.58
CA GLU A 19 -16.44 7.54 -18.45
C GLU A 19 -17.74 6.73 -18.53
N HIS A 20 -17.62 5.40 -18.71
CA HIS A 20 -18.77 4.50 -18.72
C HIS A 20 -19.53 4.48 -17.39
N LEU A 21 -18.81 4.38 -16.26
CA LEU A 21 -19.42 4.41 -14.93
C LEU A 21 -20.21 5.71 -14.70
N ILE A 22 -19.62 6.86 -15.01
CA ILE A 22 -20.25 8.17 -14.84
C ILE A 22 -21.49 8.29 -15.72
N ALA A 23 -21.42 7.82 -16.97
CA ALA A 23 -22.58 7.84 -17.87
C ALA A 23 -23.75 7.03 -17.30
N LEU A 24 -23.50 5.86 -16.72
CA LEU A 24 -24.53 5.04 -16.07
C LEU A 24 -25.11 5.72 -14.83
N LEU A 25 -24.27 6.33 -13.97
CA LEU A 25 -24.74 7.06 -12.80
C LEU A 25 -25.61 8.25 -13.20
N ALA A 26 -25.21 9.01 -14.21
CA ALA A 26 -25.98 10.14 -14.72
C ALA A 26 -27.31 9.70 -15.32
N ALA A 27 -27.32 8.63 -16.14
CA ALA A 27 -28.55 8.09 -16.73
C ALA A 27 -29.54 7.58 -15.66
N ALA A 28 -29.03 7.05 -14.56
CA ALA A 28 -29.83 6.60 -13.43
C ALA A 28 -30.26 7.75 -12.48
N GLY A 29 -29.81 8.98 -12.70
CA GLY A 29 -30.03 10.10 -11.78
C GLY A 29 -29.39 9.86 -10.40
N ASN A 30 -28.39 8.98 -10.31
CA ASN A 30 -27.75 8.59 -9.06
C ASN A 30 -26.71 9.65 -8.65
N LYS A 31 -26.87 10.24 -7.47
CA LYS A 31 -25.99 11.26 -6.89
C LYS A 31 -25.11 10.75 -5.75
N ALA A 32 -24.91 9.44 -5.66
CA ALA A 32 -23.99 8.86 -4.67
C ALA A 32 -22.58 9.45 -4.85
N PRO A 33 -21.84 9.67 -3.75
CA PRO A 33 -20.43 10.07 -3.82
C PRO A 33 -19.61 9.06 -4.64
N VAL A 34 -18.70 9.57 -5.48
CA VAL A 34 -17.80 8.73 -6.27
C VAL A 34 -16.38 8.86 -5.71
N LEU A 35 -15.89 7.79 -5.09
CA LEU A 35 -14.51 7.71 -4.59
C LEU A 35 -13.62 7.08 -5.65
N VAL A 36 -12.52 7.76 -5.98
CA VAL A 36 -11.54 7.30 -6.97
C VAL A 36 -10.13 7.27 -6.36
N THR A 37 -9.49 6.13 -6.52
CA THR A 37 -8.05 5.97 -6.24
C THR A 37 -7.25 6.37 -7.48
N SER A 38 -6.70 7.56 -7.45
CA SER A 38 -5.72 8.03 -8.43
C SER A 38 -4.30 7.77 -7.94
N SER A 39 -3.33 8.45 -8.48
CA SER A 39 -1.92 8.28 -8.16
C SER A 39 -1.21 9.63 -8.14
N ILE A 40 -0.21 9.80 -7.29
CA ILE A 40 0.73 10.93 -7.37
C ILE A 40 1.39 11.01 -8.76
N GLN A 41 1.50 9.89 -9.48
CA GLN A 41 2.01 9.86 -10.86
C GLN A 41 1.08 10.52 -11.88
N ALA A 42 -0.15 10.89 -11.51
CA ALA A 42 -1.02 11.69 -12.36
C ALA A 42 -0.41 13.06 -12.75
N GLU A 43 0.59 13.52 -12.05
CA GLU A 43 1.36 14.74 -12.36
C GLU A 43 2.41 14.53 -13.45
N LEU A 44 2.78 13.28 -13.73
CA LEU A 44 3.82 12.95 -14.72
C LEU A 44 3.27 13.00 -16.15
N ASP A 45 4.16 13.38 -17.08
CA ASP A 45 3.86 13.41 -18.52
C ASP A 45 4.18 12.05 -19.19
N ASN A 46 3.45 11.02 -18.77
CA ASN A 46 3.47 9.69 -19.38
C ASN A 46 2.04 9.15 -19.53
N ASP A 47 1.85 8.08 -20.30
CA ASP A 47 0.52 7.56 -20.60
C ASP A 47 -0.26 7.15 -19.35
N TYR A 48 0.39 6.55 -18.36
CA TYR A 48 -0.25 6.22 -17.10
C TYR A 48 -0.73 7.48 -16.36
N GLY A 49 0.13 8.47 -16.18
CA GLY A 49 -0.21 9.72 -15.51
C GLY A 49 -1.33 10.47 -16.24
N LYS A 50 -1.24 10.57 -17.58
CA LYS A 50 -2.28 11.19 -18.41
C LYS A 50 -3.62 10.49 -18.26
N SER A 51 -3.66 9.17 -18.39
CA SER A 51 -4.90 8.40 -18.27
C SER A 51 -5.55 8.51 -16.88
N LYS A 52 -4.75 8.62 -15.81
CA LYS A 52 -5.24 8.88 -14.45
C LYS A 52 -5.83 10.28 -14.34
N ARG A 53 -5.13 11.29 -14.83
CA ARG A 53 -5.58 12.69 -14.82
C ARG A 53 -6.88 12.89 -15.62
N GLU A 54 -7.00 12.28 -16.79
CA GLU A 54 -8.23 12.30 -17.57
C GLU A 54 -9.42 11.67 -16.82
N ALA A 55 -9.17 10.57 -16.09
CA ALA A 55 -10.21 9.96 -15.24
C ALA A 55 -10.61 10.89 -14.07
N GLU A 56 -9.64 11.58 -13.43
CA GLU A 56 -9.93 12.59 -12.39
C GLU A 56 -10.82 13.71 -12.93
N GLU A 57 -10.50 14.24 -14.11
CA GLU A 57 -11.28 15.31 -14.76
C GLU A 57 -12.73 14.93 -15.05
N LEU A 58 -12.97 13.68 -15.48
CA LEU A 58 -14.32 13.13 -15.68
C LEU A 58 -15.12 13.11 -14.37
N ILE A 59 -14.48 12.68 -13.24
CA ILE A 59 -15.15 12.68 -11.94
C ILE A 59 -15.49 14.08 -11.47
N PHE A 60 -14.58 15.05 -11.61
CA PHE A 60 -14.86 16.45 -11.27
C PHE A 60 -15.92 17.10 -12.20
N ALA A 61 -15.93 16.71 -13.48
CA ALA A 61 -16.99 17.16 -14.39
C ALA A 61 -18.36 16.61 -13.97
N HIS A 62 -18.42 15.35 -13.54
CA HIS A 62 -19.64 14.75 -13.01
C HIS A 62 -20.14 15.47 -11.75
N GLU A 63 -19.25 15.77 -10.80
CA GLU A 63 -19.59 16.56 -9.60
C GLU A 63 -20.20 17.91 -9.98
N ARG A 64 -19.55 18.65 -10.89
CA ARG A 64 -20.07 19.95 -11.37
C ARG A 64 -21.43 19.85 -12.04
N ALA A 65 -21.69 18.79 -12.80
CA ALA A 65 -22.93 18.60 -13.54
C ALA A 65 -24.10 18.12 -12.68
N THR A 66 -23.85 17.31 -11.67
CA THR A 66 -24.89 16.59 -10.92
C THR A 66 -24.99 16.97 -9.44
N GLY A 67 -23.93 17.56 -8.88
CA GLY A 67 -23.76 17.79 -7.45
C GLY A 67 -23.41 16.52 -6.67
N ALA A 68 -23.11 15.39 -7.33
CA ALA A 68 -22.61 14.18 -6.69
C ALA A 68 -21.17 14.41 -6.19
N PRO A 69 -20.85 14.19 -4.89
CA PRO A 69 -19.53 14.51 -4.37
C PRO A 69 -18.42 13.67 -5.04
N ALA A 70 -17.37 14.33 -5.51
CA ALA A 70 -16.14 13.72 -5.98
C ALA A 70 -15.15 13.56 -4.81
N LEU A 71 -14.62 12.34 -4.62
CA LEU A 71 -13.65 11.99 -3.59
C LEU A 71 -12.40 11.40 -4.28
N VAL A 72 -11.52 12.26 -4.75
CA VAL A 72 -10.35 11.86 -5.53
C VAL A 72 -9.11 11.84 -4.65
N TYR A 73 -8.47 10.67 -4.52
CA TYR A 73 -7.24 10.47 -3.75
C TYR A 73 -6.08 10.14 -4.68
N ARG A 74 -5.04 10.97 -4.71
CA ARG A 74 -3.77 10.67 -5.37
C ARG A 74 -2.87 9.91 -4.41
N LEU A 75 -2.89 8.57 -4.53
CA LEU A 75 -2.14 7.71 -3.63
C LEU A 75 -0.67 7.61 -4.06
N PRO A 76 0.27 7.61 -3.09
CA PRO A 76 1.65 7.19 -3.30
C PRO A 76 1.73 5.66 -3.44
N GLY A 77 2.92 5.08 -3.30
CA GLY A 77 3.07 3.63 -3.24
C GLY A 77 2.29 3.03 -2.06
N VAL A 78 1.36 2.13 -2.34
CA VAL A 78 0.59 1.44 -1.29
C VAL A 78 1.24 0.10 -0.98
N PHE A 79 1.47 -0.20 0.30
CA PHE A 79 1.98 -1.49 0.75
C PHE A 79 1.08 -2.12 1.81
N GLY A 80 1.16 -3.43 1.96
CA GLY A 80 0.39 -4.16 2.96
C GLY A 80 0.27 -5.64 2.65
N LYS A 81 -0.45 -6.32 3.52
CA LYS A 81 -0.67 -7.77 3.48
C LYS A 81 -1.31 -8.22 2.17
N TRP A 82 -0.92 -9.39 1.68
CA TRP A 82 -1.53 -10.11 0.56
C TRP A 82 -1.46 -9.42 -0.81
N CYS A 83 -0.67 -8.38 -0.96
CA CYS A 83 -0.40 -7.79 -2.27
C CYS A 83 0.34 -8.81 -3.15
N ARG A 84 -0.07 -8.93 -4.43
CA ARG A 84 0.55 -9.88 -5.36
C ARG A 84 2.04 -9.53 -5.58
N PRO A 85 2.98 -10.44 -5.26
CA PRO A 85 4.40 -10.23 -5.52
C PRO A 85 4.70 -10.28 -7.01
N SER A 86 5.86 -9.75 -7.41
CA SER A 86 6.35 -9.74 -8.81
C SER A 86 5.37 -9.13 -9.82
N TYR A 87 4.51 -8.22 -9.36
CA TYR A 87 3.55 -7.53 -10.22
C TYR A 87 3.75 -6.00 -10.20
N ASN A 88 3.36 -5.31 -9.14
CA ASN A 88 3.40 -3.84 -9.10
C ASN A 88 3.81 -3.26 -7.73
N SER A 89 4.37 -4.05 -6.84
CA SER A 89 4.82 -3.60 -5.54
C SER A 89 6.20 -4.17 -5.24
N VAL A 90 7.17 -3.29 -5.06
CA VAL A 90 8.52 -3.68 -4.61
C VAL A 90 8.46 -4.26 -3.20
N VAL A 91 7.66 -3.68 -2.30
CA VAL A 91 7.48 -4.19 -0.93
C VAL A 91 6.97 -5.62 -0.94
N ALA A 92 5.90 -5.90 -1.71
CA ALA A 92 5.35 -7.25 -1.84
C ALA A 92 6.38 -8.24 -2.40
N THR A 93 7.13 -7.82 -3.42
CA THR A 93 8.16 -8.65 -4.04
C THR A 93 9.31 -8.96 -3.08
N PHE A 94 9.81 -7.96 -2.36
CA PHE A 94 10.87 -8.15 -1.38
C PHE A 94 10.42 -9.01 -0.20
N CYS A 95 9.25 -8.73 0.36
CA CYS A 95 8.69 -9.55 1.45
C CYS A 95 8.52 -11.02 1.02
N HIS A 96 7.93 -11.26 -0.14
CA HIS A 96 7.75 -12.61 -0.67
C HIS A 96 9.10 -13.31 -0.91
N ASN A 97 10.03 -12.66 -1.61
CA ASN A 97 11.30 -13.26 -1.97
C ASN A 97 12.11 -13.60 -0.73
N ILE A 98 12.26 -12.65 0.21
CA ILE A 98 13.02 -12.85 1.44
C ILE A 98 12.38 -13.93 2.31
N ALA A 99 11.04 -13.93 2.46
CA ALA A 99 10.32 -14.95 3.22
C ALA A 99 10.54 -16.37 2.66
N ASN A 100 10.69 -16.49 1.34
CA ASN A 100 10.87 -17.77 0.65
C ASN A 100 12.35 -18.06 0.27
N GLY A 101 13.31 -17.27 0.76
CA GLY A 101 14.74 -17.50 0.49
C GLY A 101 15.15 -17.22 -0.96
N LEU A 102 14.37 -16.45 -1.70
CA LEU A 102 14.66 -16.05 -3.07
C LEU A 102 15.46 -14.73 -3.10
N PRO A 103 16.28 -14.49 -4.13
CA PRO A 103 17.04 -13.26 -4.25
C PRO A 103 16.16 -12.04 -4.48
N ILE A 104 16.64 -10.88 -4.04
CA ILE A 104 16.08 -9.56 -4.37
C ILE A 104 17.07 -8.77 -5.22
N ASP A 105 16.56 -7.86 -6.05
CA ASP A 105 17.36 -6.97 -6.90
C ASP A 105 17.20 -5.52 -6.40
N VAL A 106 18.27 -4.97 -5.81
CA VAL A 106 18.34 -3.60 -5.31
C VAL A 106 19.26 -2.79 -6.23
N ARG A 107 18.71 -2.29 -7.35
CA ARG A 107 19.50 -1.60 -8.38
C ARG A 107 20.02 -0.24 -7.94
N ASP A 108 19.19 0.53 -7.24
CA ASP A 108 19.53 1.85 -6.72
C ASP A 108 19.12 1.94 -5.24
N PRO A 109 20.03 1.60 -4.31
CA PRO A 109 19.74 1.62 -2.89
C PRO A 109 19.36 3.02 -2.35
N ALA A 110 19.78 4.09 -3.02
CA ALA A 110 19.52 5.45 -2.61
C ALA A 110 18.18 6.01 -3.13
N TYR A 111 17.55 5.31 -4.08
CA TYR A 111 16.25 5.73 -4.60
C TYR A 111 15.20 5.76 -3.50
N SER A 112 14.66 6.93 -3.23
CA SER A 112 13.64 7.17 -2.19
C SER A 112 12.26 7.36 -2.81
N PHE A 113 11.23 6.84 -2.15
CA PHE A 113 9.84 6.94 -2.60
C PHE A 113 8.88 6.89 -1.41
N PRO A 114 7.72 7.59 -1.53
CA PRO A 114 6.72 7.60 -0.48
C PRO A 114 5.88 6.33 -0.51
N LEU A 115 5.61 5.78 0.69
CA LEU A 115 4.76 4.62 0.92
C LEU A 115 3.66 4.92 1.92
N VAL A 116 2.45 4.36 1.71
CA VAL A 116 1.36 4.36 2.68
C VAL A 116 0.89 2.95 2.96
N TYR A 117 0.46 2.69 4.18
CA TYR A 117 -0.02 1.37 4.57
C TYR A 117 -1.48 1.17 4.20
N ILE A 118 -1.83 0.00 3.70
CA ILE A 118 -3.18 -0.29 3.17
C ILE A 118 -4.29 -0.08 4.20
N ASP A 119 -4.07 -0.46 5.47
CA ASP A 119 -5.11 -0.32 6.50
C ASP A 119 -5.40 1.17 6.80
N ASP A 120 -4.40 2.05 6.70
CA ASP A 120 -4.58 3.51 6.85
C ASP A 120 -5.34 4.10 5.65
N VAL A 121 -5.08 3.58 4.44
CA VAL A 121 -5.85 3.96 3.24
C VAL A 121 -7.31 3.56 3.41
N VAL A 122 -7.57 2.32 3.86
CA VAL A 122 -8.92 1.82 4.12
C VAL A 122 -9.62 2.64 5.20
N ALA A 123 -8.94 2.98 6.29
CA ALA A 123 -9.50 3.83 7.35
C ALA A 123 -9.91 5.21 6.81
N SER A 124 -9.08 5.81 5.93
CA SER A 124 -9.41 7.08 5.27
C SER A 124 -10.64 6.96 4.36
N PHE A 125 -10.80 5.85 3.66
CA PHE A 125 -11.96 5.61 2.80
C PHE A 125 -13.24 5.37 3.59
N ILE A 126 -13.16 4.63 4.70
CA ILE A 126 -14.30 4.45 5.62
C ILE A 126 -14.74 5.81 6.17
N ALA A 127 -13.80 6.63 6.63
CA ALA A 127 -14.11 7.99 7.09
C ALA A 127 -14.77 8.85 6.00
N ALA A 128 -14.32 8.71 4.75
CA ALA A 128 -14.93 9.40 3.61
C ALA A 128 -16.36 8.93 3.34
N MET A 129 -16.64 7.62 3.45
CA MET A 129 -18.00 7.06 3.33
C MET A 129 -18.94 7.57 4.43
N GLU A 130 -18.41 7.89 5.60
CA GLU A 130 -19.13 8.49 6.73
C GLU A 130 -19.25 10.03 6.64
N GLY A 131 -18.88 10.62 5.51
CA GLY A 131 -18.92 12.07 5.28
C GLY A 131 -17.79 12.85 5.94
N ARG A 132 -16.74 12.20 6.42
CA ARG A 132 -15.57 12.78 7.10
C ARG A 132 -14.31 12.76 6.23
N ALA A 133 -14.48 12.89 4.89
CA ALA A 133 -13.35 12.97 3.98
C ALA A 133 -12.46 14.19 4.30
N ALA A 134 -11.16 13.95 4.47
CA ALA A 134 -10.20 15.02 4.61
C ALA A 134 -9.92 15.65 3.24
N ARG A 135 -10.37 16.91 3.03
CA ARG A 135 -10.12 17.65 1.78
C ARG A 135 -8.72 18.23 1.77
N ASP A 136 -8.06 18.13 0.64
CA ASP A 136 -6.74 18.73 0.46
C ASP A 136 -6.87 20.26 0.35
N CYS A 137 -6.21 20.96 1.24
CA CYS A 137 -6.21 22.43 1.23
C CYS A 137 -5.26 23.01 0.19
N SER A 138 -4.28 22.25 -0.27
CA SER A 138 -3.27 22.66 -1.25
C SER A 138 -3.72 22.45 -2.69
N ILE A 139 -4.55 21.42 -2.92
CA ILE A 139 -5.05 21.06 -4.25
C ILE A 139 -6.59 21.00 -4.20
N PRO A 140 -7.28 22.09 -4.63
CA PRO A 140 -8.73 22.15 -4.57
C PRO A 140 -9.42 20.97 -5.29
N GLY A 141 -10.40 20.37 -4.62
CA GLY A 141 -11.18 19.24 -5.16
C GLY A 141 -10.66 17.87 -4.77
N TYR A 142 -9.38 17.75 -4.37
CA TYR A 142 -8.81 16.48 -3.97
C TYR A 142 -9.03 16.18 -2.48
N CYS A 143 -8.85 14.91 -2.13
CA CYS A 143 -8.81 14.44 -0.76
C CYS A 143 -7.39 13.95 -0.44
N HIS A 144 -6.95 14.14 0.79
CA HIS A 144 -5.73 13.50 1.30
C HIS A 144 -6.06 12.34 2.25
N LEU A 145 -5.11 11.44 2.42
CA LEU A 145 -5.22 10.38 3.41
C LEU A 145 -5.13 10.98 4.83
N MET A 146 -5.79 10.35 5.79
CA MET A 146 -5.73 10.72 7.21
C MET A 146 -4.49 10.12 7.91
N CYS A 147 -3.41 9.91 7.16
CA CYS A 147 -2.13 9.39 7.62
C CYS A 147 -0.99 10.01 6.82
N ASP A 148 0.18 10.03 7.43
CA ASP A 148 1.41 10.45 6.75
C ASP A 148 1.95 9.32 5.85
N ALA A 149 2.64 9.71 4.79
CA ALA A 149 3.43 8.80 3.99
C ALA A 149 4.81 8.59 4.65
N TYR A 150 5.36 7.39 4.46
CA TYR A 150 6.71 7.03 4.88
C TYR A 150 7.67 7.18 3.70
N ASP A 151 8.59 8.12 3.78
CA ASP A 151 9.67 8.22 2.80
C ASP A 151 10.77 7.20 3.15
N VAL A 152 11.00 6.25 2.27
CA VAL A 152 11.96 5.17 2.48
C VAL A 152 12.83 4.97 1.26
N THR A 153 14.12 4.71 1.48
CA THR A 153 15.01 4.29 0.39
C THR A 153 14.89 2.81 0.11
N LEU A 154 15.14 2.41 -1.14
CA LEU A 154 15.08 1.01 -1.56
C LEU A 154 16.06 0.13 -0.76
N GLY A 155 17.26 0.66 -0.46
CA GLY A 155 18.24 -0.02 0.39
C GLY A 155 17.71 -0.23 1.81
N ARG A 156 17.17 0.82 2.45
CA ARG A 156 16.63 0.72 3.80
C ARG A 156 15.44 -0.25 3.88
N LEU A 157 14.60 -0.26 2.86
CA LEU A 157 13.49 -1.21 2.76
C LEU A 157 14.01 -2.67 2.73
N ALA A 158 15.00 -2.95 1.90
CA ALA A 158 15.62 -4.27 1.80
C ALA A 158 16.25 -4.71 3.12
N GLU A 159 17.06 -3.86 3.74
CA GLU A 159 17.71 -4.12 5.03
C GLU A 159 16.70 -4.47 6.14
N LEU A 160 15.62 -3.70 6.24
CA LEU A 160 14.58 -3.96 7.24
C LEU A 160 13.93 -5.33 7.03
N ILE A 161 13.53 -5.66 5.78
CA ILE A 161 12.86 -6.93 5.50
C ILE A 161 13.83 -8.12 5.70
N GLU A 162 15.11 -7.97 5.35
CA GLU A 162 16.13 -8.99 5.63
C GLU A 162 16.32 -9.21 7.12
N SER A 163 16.29 -8.14 7.93
CA SER A 163 16.38 -8.25 9.39
C SER A 163 15.22 -9.07 9.98
N PHE A 164 14.02 -8.96 9.41
CA PHE A 164 12.84 -9.73 9.85
C PHE A 164 13.01 -11.24 9.66
N ARG A 165 13.69 -11.66 8.59
CA ARG A 165 13.99 -13.09 8.37
C ARG A 165 14.88 -13.64 9.48
N GLY A 166 15.88 -12.88 9.93
CA GLY A 166 16.81 -13.29 10.97
C GLY A 166 16.21 -13.26 12.38
N SER A 167 15.21 -12.42 12.63
CA SER A 167 14.67 -12.16 13.96
C SER A 167 14.07 -13.42 14.61
N ARG A 168 13.37 -14.24 13.86
CA ARG A 168 12.71 -15.46 14.37
C ARG A 168 13.71 -16.50 14.88
N GLY A 169 14.82 -16.69 14.17
CA GLY A 169 15.89 -17.61 14.61
C GLY A 169 16.67 -17.12 15.83
N LYS A 170 16.64 -15.81 16.09
CA LYS A 170 17.29 -15.19 17.26
C LYS A 170 16.31 -14.89 18.38
N LEU A 171 15.02 -15.15 18.20
CA LEU A 171 13.90 -14.75 19.07
C LEU A 171 13.81 -13.23 19.26
N ASP A 172 14.39 -12.44 18.35
CA ASP A 172 14.36 -10.97 18.39
C ASP A 172 13.03 -10.45 17.84
N VAL A 173 12.55 -9.34 18.41
CA VAL A 173 11.40 -8.61 17.90
C VAL A 173 11.90 -7.34 17.24
N PRO A 174 11.47 -7.04 16.00
CA PRO A 174 11.74 -5.74 15.40
C PRO A 174 11.22 -4.59 16.27
N ASP A 175 11.73 -3.37 16.05
CA ASP A 175 11.25 -2.20 16.77
C ASP A 175 9.75 -1.96 16.50
N MET A 176 8.91 -2.42 17.43
CA MET A 176 7.46 -2.26 17.37
C MET A 176 7.00 -0.85 17.75
N GLY A 177 7.89 0.00 18.30
CA GLY A 177 7.65 1.42 18.57
C GLY A 177 7.63 2.22 17.27
N ASP A 178 8.48 1.88 16.30
CA ASP A 178 8.45 2.50 14.98
C ASP A 178 7.25 2.01 14.16
N ALA A 179 6.37 2.96 13.77
CA ALA A 179 5.13 2.64 13.08
C ALA A 179 5.36 2.02 11.70
N PHE A 180 6.39 2.48 10.97
CA PHE A 180 6.72 1.91 9.65
C PHE A 180 7.21 0.48 9.78
N THR A 181 8.17 0.24 10.66
CA THR A 181 8.73 -1.10 10.92
C THR A 181 7.64 -2.08 11.35
N ARG A 182 6.74 -1.69 12.26
CA ARG A 182 5.61 -2.52 12.70
C ARG A 182 4.69 -2.92 11.54
N LYS A 183 4.30 -1.97 10.68
CA LYS A 183 3.43 -2.21 9.51
C LYS A 183 4.13 -3.04 8.44
N LEU A 184 5.43 -2.80 8.22
CA LEU A 184 6.24 -3.56 7.28
C LEU A 184 6.44 -5.00 7.77
N TYR A 185 6.67 -5.20 9.06
CA TYR A 185 6.77 -6.53 9.66
C TYR A 185 5.45 -7.31 9.54
N ALA A 186 4.30 -6.68 9.84
CA ALA A 186 2.99 -7.30 9.62
C ALA A 186 2.76 -7.69 8.14
N THR A 187 3.27 -6.87 7.21
CA THR A 187 3.26 -7.18 5.79
C THR A 187 4.14 -8.39 5.47
N TYR A 188 5.40 -8.40 5.96
CA TYR A 188 6.33 -9.52 5.77
C TYR A 188 5.76 -10.84 6.27
N LEU A 189 5.17 -10.85 7.47
CA LEU A 189 4.57 -12.07 8.04
C LEU A 189 3.49 -12.68 7.15
N SER A 190 2.76 -11.89 6.37
CA SER A 190 1.73 -12.39 5.45
C SER A 190 2.28 -13.17 4.24
N TYR A 191 3.59 -13.13 4.01
CA TYR A 191 4.28 -13.85 2.94
C TYR A 191 5.03 -15.08 3.42
N LEU A 192 5.06 -15.35 4.72
CA LEU A 192 5.64 -16.58 5.23
C LEU A 192 4.84 -17.78 4.72
N PRO A 193 5.52 -18.88 4.35
CA PRO A 193 4.84 -20.13 4.05
C PRO A 193 4.11 -20.66 5.29
N THR A 194 3.00 -21.37 5.10
CA THR A 194 2.13 -21.82 6.20
C THR A 194 2.84 -22.72 7.21
N ASP A 195 3.78 -23.53 6.77
CA ASP A 195 4.66 -24.35 7.60
C ASP A 195 5.77 -23.56 8.31
N GLY A 196 6.01 -22.31 7.89
CA GLY A 196 6.95 -21.38 8.47
C GLY A 196 6.39 -20.54 9.63
N PHE A 197 5.10 -20.63 9.98
CA PHE A 197 4.52 -19.80 11.05
C PHE A 197 4.96 -20.21 12.45
N SER A 198 5.11 -21.51 12.71
CA SER A 198 5.59 -22.02 13.99
C SER A 198 7.08 -22.34 13.93
N TYR A 199 7.74 -22.19 15.06
CA TYR A 199 9.13 -22.60 15.26
C TYR A 199 9.29 -23.19 16.66
N PRO A 200 10.17 -24.19 16.82
CA PRO A 200 10.42 -24.80 18.13
C PRO A 200 11.14 -23.79 19.04
N LEU A 201 10.91 -23.89 20.32
CA LEU A 201 11.62 -23.16 21.36
C LEU A 201 12.45 -24.14 22.17
N ASP A 202 13.68 -23.74 22.49
CA ASP A 202 14.55 -24.52 23.35
C ASP A 202 14.10 -24.43 24.80
N MET A 203 13.85 -25.59 25.41
CA MET A 203 13.47 -25.68 26.82
C MET A 203 14.65 -26.24 27.63
N HIS A 204 15.08 -25.45 28.57
CA HIS A 204 16.14 -25.83 29.53
C HIS A 204 15.47 -26.38 30.80
N CYS A 205 15.79 -27.65 31.16
CA CYS A 205 15.23 -28.33 32.33
C CYS A 205 16.35 -28.72 33.30
N ASP A 206 16.08 -28.50 34.60
CA ASP A 206 16.92 -29.04 35.69
C ASP A 206 16.04 -29.54 36.83
N ALA A 207 16.65 -29.98 37.97
CA ALA A 207 15.92 -30.49 39.12
C ALA A 207 14.99 -29.45 39.80
N ARG A 208 15.13 -28.17 39.48
CA ARG A 208 14.34 -27.04 40.03
C ARG A 208 13.15 -26.66 39.15
N GLY A 209 13.14 -27.07 37.86
CA GLY A 209 12.08 -26.75 36.94
C GLY A 209 12.54 -26.62 35.50
N SER A 210 11.73 -25.90 34.69
CA SER A 210 12.04 -25.64 33.28
C SER A 210 12.00 -24.15 33.00
N PHE A 211 12.82 -23.70 32.04
CA PHE A 211 12.85 -22.36 31.49
C PHE A 211 12.85 -22.40 29.97
N THR A 212 12.02 -21.59 29.36
CA THR A 212 11.97 -21.42 27.91
C THR A 212 11.98 -19.94 27.60
N GLU A 213 13.00 -19.49 26.85
CA GLU A 213 13.01 -18.15 26.30
C GLU A 213 12.18 -18.12 25.02
N PHE A 214 11.20 -17.23 24.92
CA PHE A 214 10.34 -17.15 23.74
C PHE A 214 10.49 -15.83 22.99
N LEU A 215 11.07 -14.80 23.62
CA LEU A 215 11.22 -13.48 23.04
C LEU A 215 12.40 -12.76 23.66
N ARG A 216 13.18 -12.07 22.81
CA ARG A 216 14.21 -11.10 23.21
C ARG A 216 13.82 -9.73 22.69
N THR A 217 13.94 -8.71 23.53
CA THR A 217 13.85 -7.32 23.13
C THR A 217 15.27 -6.78 22.95
N PRO A 218 15.60 -6.09 21.85
CA PRO A 218 16.88 -5.39 21.77
C PRO A 218 16.96 -4.35 22.90
N GLU A 219 18.15 -4.23 23.52
CA GLU A 219 18.44 -3.21 24.53
C GLU A 219 18.47 -1.81 23.93
#